data_c4a51d9db7bc06684a61db4cd796fe6f
#
_entry.id   c4a51d9db7bc06684a61db4cd796fe6f
#
_cell.length_a   1.000
_cell.length_b   1.000
_cell.length_c   1.000
_cell.angle_alpha   90.00
_cell.angle_beta   90.00
_cell.angle_gamma   90.00
#
_symmetry.space_group_name_H-M   'P 1'
#
loop_
_entity.id
_entity.type
_entity.pdbx_description
1 polymer ?
#
loop_
_entity_poly.entity_id
_entity_poly.type
_entity_poly.pdbx_seq_one_letter_code
_entity_poly.pdbx_strand_id
1 'polypeptide(L)'
;MMLNGGMWGDRRVVAEQWIARSTSAAADVDEIRQYGYHWYLGKFAFTISTRPRWDRSRLERFWGAIGNGGQRLFIFPGLDLSAAITAGNYDMPDQWVPSTRIIREVMLAAIT
;
A
#
# COMPACT_ATOMS: atom_id res chain seq x y z
N MET A 1 -4.80 -0.57 -13.23
CA MET A 1 -5.79 -1.67 -13.20
C MET A 1 -6.53 -1.75 -11.86
N MET A 2 -5.89 -2.01 -10.73
CA MET A 2 -6.58 -2.10 -9.42
C MET A 2 -7.38 -0.83 -9.07
N LEU A 3 -6.78 0.35 -9.23
CA LEU A 3 -7.43 1.64 -8.98
C LEU A 3 -8.57 1.97 -9.95
N ASN A 4 -8.58 1.34 -11.12
CA ASN A 4 -9.59 1.56 -12.16
C ASN A 4 -10.62 0.42 -12.23
N GLY A 5 -10.95 -0.19 -11.10
CA GLY A 5 -11.98 -1.22 -11.01
C GLY A 5 -11.75 -2.44 -11.94
N GLY A 6 -10.49 -2.77 -12.22
CA GLY A 6 -10.13 -3.89 -13.09
C GLY A 6 -9.94 -3.54 -14.57
N MET A 7 -10.04 -2.26 -14.91
CA MET A 7 -9.82 -1.80 -16.29
C MET A 7 -8.36 -1.47 -16.57
N TRP A 8 -7.91 -1.77 -17.77
CA TRP A 8 -6.67 -1.30 -18.37
C TRP A 8 -7.02 -0.60 -19.68
N GLY A 9 -7.02 0.73 -19.67
CA GLY A 9 -7.64 1.50 -20.74
C GLY A 9 -9.14 1.16 -20.83
N ASP A 10 -9.61 0.81 -22.01
CA ASP A 10 -10.98 0.40 -22.32
C ASP A 10 -11.23 -1.11 -22.15
N ARG A 11 -10.19 -1.89 -21.84
CA ARG A 11 -10.27 -3.34 -21.69
C ARG A 11 -10.43 -3.75 -20.22
N ARG A 12 -11.45 -4.58 -19.95
CA ARG A 12 -11.58 -5.23 -18.65
C ARG A 12 -10.60 -6.41 -18.54
N VAL A 13 -9.71 -6.35 -17.56
CA VAL A 13 -8.71 -7.39 -17.27
C VAL A 13 -9.15 -8.24 -16.08
N VAL A 14 -9.74 -7.62 -15.07
CA VAL A 14 -10.24 -8.28 -13.85
C VAL A 14 -11.66 -7.79 -13.56
N ALA A 15 -12.53 -8.68 -13.13
CA ALA A 15 -13.88 -8.30 -12.71
C ALA A 15 -13.81 -7.33 -11.51
N GLU A 16 -14.61 -6.27 -11.54
CA GLU A 16 -14.67 -5.28 -10.47
C GLU A 16 -15.05 -5.92 -9.12
N GLN A 17 -16.00 -6.84 -9.15
CA GLN A 17 -16.42 -7.61 -7.97
C GLN A 17 -15.28 -8.42 -7.36
N TRP A 18 -14.36 -8.93 -8.19
CA TRP A 18 -13.19 -9.64 -7.70
C TRP A 18 -12.21 -8.71 -6.98
N ILE A 19 -11.99 -7.50 -7.52
CA ILE A 19 -11.18 -6.49 -6.83
C ILE A 19 -11.80 -6.18 -5.46
N ALA A 20 -13.10 -5.86 -5.41
CA ALA A 20 -13.80 -5.57 -4.17
C ALA A 20 -13.67 -6.72 -3.16
N ARG A 21 -13.85 -7.97 -3.60
CA ARG A 21 -13.76 -9.14 -2.75
C ARG A 21 -12.34 -9.43 -2.27
N SER A 22 -11.35 -9.35 -3.15
CA SER A 22 -9.96 -9.65 -2.83
C SER A 22 -9.32 -8.61 -1.90
N THR A 23 -9.81 -7.38 -1.92
CA THR A 23 -9.39 -6.28 -1.04
C THR A 23 -10.31 -6.05 0.16
N SER A 24 -11.16 -7.02 0.46
CA SER A 24 -11.97 -7.06 1.69
C SER A 24 -11.31 -7.97 2.73
N ALA A 25 -11.44 -7.63 4.00
CA ALA A 25 -10.87 -8.41 5.09
C ALA A 25 -11.50 -9.80 5.16
N ALA A 26 -10.67 -10.84 5.12
CA ALA A 26 -11.04 -12.23 5.31
C ALA A 26 -10.48 -12.79 6.63
N ALA A 27 -9.39 -12.20 7.15
CA ALA A 27 -8.76 -12.57 8.40
C ALA A 27 -8.04 -11.37 9.02
N ASP A 28 -7.92 -11.38 10.34
CA ASP A 28 -7.06 -10.46 11.07
C ASP A 28 -5.62 -11.01 11.11
N VAL A 29 -4.63 -10.14 10.90
CA VAL A 29 -3.20 -10.46 11.01
C VAL A 29 -2.68 -10.02 12.37
N ASP A 30 -2.98 -8.79 12.74
CA ASP A 30 -2.64 -8.17 14.01
C ASP A 30 -3.64 -7.03 14.32
N GLU A 31 -3.35 -6.22 15.35
CA GLU A 31 -4.24 -5.14 15.80
C GLU A 31 -4.48 -4.04 14.73
N ILE A 32 -3.60 -3.92 13.74
CA ILE A 32 -3.63 -2.84 12.75
C ILE A 32 -3.74 -3.32 11.30
N ARG A 33 -3.55 -4.63 11.05
CA ARG A 33 -3.57 -5.21 9.70
C ARG A 33 -4.54 -6.36 9.59
N GLN A 34 -5.19 -6.39 8.46
CA GLN A 34 -6.06 -7.48 8.02
C GLN A 34 -5.52 -8.10 6.74
N TYR A 35 -6.02 -9.25 6.37
CA TYR A 35 -5.64 -9.96 5.16
C TYR A 35 -6.87 -10.32 4.34
N GLY A 36 -6.87 -9.92 3.09
CA GLY A 36 -7.83 -10.36 2.08
C GLY A 36 -7.26 -11.51 1.26
N TYR A 37 -7.67 -11.64 0.00
CA TYR A 37 -7.11 -12.65 -0.89
C TYR A 37 -5.77 -12.15 -1.46
N HIS A 38 -4.67 -12.55 -0.83
CA HIS A 38 -3.28 -12.14 -1.12
C HIS A 38 -2.95 -10.65 -0.89
N TRP A 39 -3.84 -9.89 -0.28
CA TRP A 39 -3.62 -8.50 0.06
C TRP A 39 -3.59 -8.29 1.56
N TYR A 40 -2.55 -7.65 2.06
CA TYR A 40 -2.55 -7.03 3.37
C TYR A 40 -3.35 -5.74 3.31
N LEU A 41 -4.22 -5.53 4.27
CA LEU A 41 -5.12 -4.38 4.37
C LEU A 41 -4.81 -3.63 5.65
N GLY A 42 -4.74 -2.31 5.58
CA GLY A 42 -4.48 -1.51 6.77
C GLY A 42 -4.44 -0.03 6.49
N LYS A 43 -3.89 0.70 7.46
CA LYS A 43 -3.64 2.14 7.35
C LYS A 43 -2.14 2.41 7.47
N PHE A 44 -1.64 3.29 6.65
CA PHE A 44 -0.25 3.70 6.61
C PHE A 44 -0.13 5.11 7.19
N ALA A 45 0.62 5.25 8.28
CA ALA A 45 0.87 6.54 8.90
C ALA A 45 2.07 7.23 8.23
N PHE A 46 1.91 8.48 7.84
CA PHE A 46 2.98 9.30 7.28
C PHE A 46 2.84 10.77 7.65
N THR A 47 3.87 11.56 7.37
CA THR A 47 3.91 12.98 7.71
C THR A 47 4.15 13.82 6.45
N ILE A 48 3.31 14.81 6.23
CA ILE A 48 3.47 15.79 5.15
C ILE A 48 4.38 16.93 5.67
N SER A 49 5.62 16.97 5.21
CA SER A 49 6.62 17.92 5.70
C SER A 49 6.33 19.38 5.36
N THR A 50 5.59 19.63 4.27
CA THR A 50 5.21 20.96 3.80
C THR A 50 4.09 21.62 4.59
N ARG A 51 3.44 20.88 5.51
CA ARG A 51 2.32 21.38 6.31
C ARG A 51 2.75 21.79 7.73
N PRO A 52 1.98 22.63 8.42
CA PRO A 52 2.20 22.97 9.82
C PRO A 52 2.21 21.72 10.71
N ARG A 53 2.97 21.73 11.82
CA ARG A 53 3.12 20.57 12.72
C ARG A 53 1.81 19.93 13.16
N TRP A 54 0.80 20.73 13.44
CA TRP A 54 -0.52 20.29 13.91
C TRP A 54 -1.39 19.65 12.82
N ASP A 55 -0.99 19.79 11.54
CA ASP A 55 -1.70 19.24 10.37
C ASP A 55 -0.85 18.29 9.51
N ARG A 56 0.26 17.79 10.03
CA ARG A 56 1.21 16.95 9.27
C ARG A 56 0.84 15.48 9.20
N SER A 57 0.27 14.93 10.27
CA SER A 57 0.00 13.50 10.36
C SER A 57 -1.17 13.08 9.49
N ARG A 58 -0.98 12.01 8.74
CA ARG A 58 -2.01 11.40 7.89
C ARG A 58 -2.03 9.90 8.09
N LEU A 59 -3.22 9.33 7.91
CA LEU A 59 -3.46 7.89 7.85
C LEU A 59 -4.15 7.58 6.52
N GLU A 60 -3.47 6.82 5.67
CA GLU A 60 -4.04 6.37 4.39
C GLU A 60 -4.29 4.88 4.39
N ARG A 61 -5.44 4.49 3.87
CA ARG A 61 -5.74 3.07 3.63
C ARG A 61 -4.84 2.55 2.52
N PHE A 62 -4.36 1.33 2.71
CA PHE A 62 -3.60 0.65 1.68
C PHE A 62 -4.08 -0.79 1.47
N TRP A 63 -3.84 -1.27 0.27
CA TRP A 63 -3.75 -2.68 -0.06
C TRP A 63 -2.30 -3.00 -0.39
N GLY A 64 -1.71 -3.99 0.23
CA GLY A 64 -0.29 -4.28 0.11
C GLY A 64 0.01 -5.73 -0.23
N ALA A 65 0.80 -5.97 -1.26
CA ALA A 65 1.46 -7.24 -1.48
C ALA A 65 2.90 -7.13 -0.96
N ILE A 66 3.27 -8.04 -0.05
CA ILE A 66 4.50 -8.00 0.71
C ILE A 66 5.26 -9.30 0.47
N GLY A 67 6.48 -9.18 -0.02
CA GLY A 67 7.35 -10.31 -0.31
C GLY A 67 8.66 -10.27 0.45
N ASN A 68 9.33 -11.43 0.56
CA ASN A 68 10.65 -11.58 1.14
C ASN A 68 11.67 -10.68 0.39
N GLY A 69 12.70 -10.23 1.09
CA GLY A 69 13.74 -9.36 0.54
C GLY A 69 13.37 -7.89 0.48
N GLY A 70 12.21 -7.49 1.00
CA GLY A 70 11.75 -6.10 0.96
C GLY A 70 10.90 -5.75 -0.26
N GLN A 71 10.42 -6.74 -1.00
CA GLN A 71 9.51 -6.54 -2.13
C GLN A 71 8.20 -5.94 -1.63
N ARG A 72 7.75 -4.87 -2.24
CA ARG A 72 6.50 -4.18 -1.86
C ARG A 72 5.74 -3.72 -3.09
N LEU A 73 4.43 -3.97 -3.07
CA LEU A 73 3.47 -3.30 -3.93
C LEU A 73 2.39 -2.73 -3.02
N PHE A 74 2.32 -1.42 -2.92
CA PHE A 74 1.27 -0.74 -2.19
C PHE A 74 0.33 0.00 -3.14
N ILE A 75 -0.95 -0.08 -2.86
CA ILE A 75 -2.00 0.66 -3.54
C ILE A 75 -2.71 1.51 -2.47
N PHE A 76 -2.79 2.80 -2.71
CA PHE A 76 -3.46 3.78 -1.87
C PHE A 76 -4.68 4.33 -2.62
N PRO A 77 -5.86 3.71 -2.46
CA PRO A 77 -7.06 4.12 -3.24
C PRO A 77 -7.48 5.56 -3.01
N GLY A 78 -7.30 6.06 -1.78
CA GLY A 78 -7.63 7.45 -1.43
C GLY A 78 -6.71 8.50 -2.07
N LEU A 79 -5.55 8.09 -2.59
CA LEU A 79 -4.57 8.97 -3.22
C LEU A 79 -4.46 8.72 -4.74
N ASP A 80 -5.22 7.78 -5.29
CA ASP A 80 -5.07 7.29 -6.66
C ASP A 80 -3.61 6.92 -7.00
N LEU A 81 -2.91 6.30 -6.03
CA LEU A 81 -1.48 6.02 -6.08
C LEU A 81 -1.20 4.53 -5.98
N SER A 82 -0.30 4.04 -6.82
CA SER A 82 0.33 2.74 -6.65
C SER A 82 1.85 2.88 -6.61
N ALA A 83 2.50 2.13 -5.71
CA ALA A 83 3.94 2.13 -5.50
C ALA A 83 4.47 0.70 -5.52
N ALA A 84 5.42 0.41 -6.41
CA ALA A 84 6.11 -0.86 -6.46
C ALA A 84 7.60 -0.64 -6.14
N ILE A 85 8.13 -1.44 -5.21
CA ILE A 85 9.55 -1.41 -4.84
C ILE A 85 10.08 -2.83 -4.93
N THR A 86 11.16 -3.01 -5.66
CA THR A 86 11.96 -4.23 -5.67
C THR A 86 13.19 -4.02 -4.80
N ALA A 87 13.57 -5.02 -4.03
CA ALA A 87 14.73 -4.99 -3.15
C ALA A 87 15.36 -6.38 -3.06
N GLY A 88 16.61 -6.45 -2.62
CA GLY A 88 17.39 -7.68 -2.55
C GLY A 88 17.82 -8.09 -1.14
N ASN A 89 17.15 -7.59 -0.09
CA ASN A 89 17.51 -7.85 1.31
C ASN A 89 16.90 -9.17 1.82
N TYR A 90 17.05 -10.24 1.04
CA TYR A 90 16.47 -11.55 1.34
C TYR A 90 16.93 -12.09 2.71
N ASP A 91 15.98 -12.60 3.47
CA ASP A 91 16.19 -13.23 4.78
C ASP A 91 16.83 -12.33 5.84
N MET A 92 16.91 -11.03 5.59
CA MET A 92 17.39 -10.06 6.60
C MET A 92 16.26 -9.66 7.55
N PRO A 93 16.54 -9.54 8.86
CA PRO A 93 15.52 -9.21 9.86
C PRO A 93 14.90 -7.81 9.65
N ASP A 94 15.63 -6.90 9.01
CA ASP A 94 15.21 -5.52 8.72
C ASP A 94 14.84 -5.29 7.25
N GLN A 95 14.62 -6.36 6.47
CA GLN A 95 14.34 -6.31 5.04
C GLN A 95 13.19 -5.36 4.64
N TRP A 96 12.27 -5.09 5.56
CA TRP A 96 11.12 -4.22 5.32
C TRP A 96 11.43 -2.73 5.49
N VAL A 97 12.52 -2.37 6.23
CA VAL A 97 12.82 -0.99 6.62
C VAL A 97 13.10 -0.08 5.43
N PRO A 98 14.00 -0.41 4.47
CA PRO A 98 14.30 0.49 3.36
C PRO A 98 13.07 0.81 2.51
N SER A 99 12.31 -0.21 2.13
CA SER A 99 11.10 -0.04 1.30
C SER A 99 10.04 0.80 2.00
N THR A 100 9.82 0.54 3.29
CA THR A 100 8.85 1.29 4.10
C THR A 100 9.26 2.75 4.25
N ARG A 101 10.56 3.03 4.45
CA ARG A 101 11.07 4.40 4.53
C ARG A 101 10.89 5.16 3.22
N ILE A 102 11.20 4.57 2.09
CA ILE A 102 10.99 5.18 0.77
C ILE A 102 9.53 5.58 0.60
N ILE A 103 8.61 4.68 0.89
CA ILE A 103 7.17 4.97 0.77
C ILE A 103 6.76 6.09 1.71
N ARG A 104 7.14 6.01 2.99
CA ARG A 104 6.71 6.95 4.03
C ARG A 104 7.35 8.32 3.91
N GLU A 105 8.69 8.34 3.76
CA GLU A 105 9.48 9.56 3.91
C GLU A 105 9.72 10.29 2.58
N VAL A 106 9.55 9.59 1.46
CA VAL A 106 9.78 10.17 0.14
C VAL A 106 8.47 10.26 -0.64
N MET A 107 7.83 9.12 -0.93
CA MET A 107 6.68 9.11 -1.82
C MET A 107 5.45 9.79 -1.20
N LEU A 108 5.00 9.32 -0.03
CA LEU A 108 3.82 9.87 0.63
C LEU A 108 4.07 11.27 1.18
N ALA A 109 5.28 11.57 1.65
CA ALA A 109 5.63 12.91 2.13
C ALA A 109 5.66 13.97 1.01
N ALA A 110 5.85 13.57 -0.25
CA ALA A 110 5.80 14.46 -1.40
C ALA A 110 4.37 14.77 -1.87
N ILE A 111 3.38 14.04 -1.41
CA ILE A 111 1.98 14.29 -1.73
C ILE A 111 1.47 15.43 -0.84
N THR A 112 1.04 16.46 -1.47
CA THR A 112 0.54 17.67 -0.79
C THR A 112 -0.98 17.69 -0.71
#